data_154f2d1f8ed091050980da616130b786
#
_entry.id   154f2d1f8ed091050980da616130b786
#
_cell.length_a   1.000
_cell.length_b   1.000
_cell.length_c   1.000
_cell.angle_alpha   90.00
_cell.angle_beta   90.00
_cell.angle_gamma   90.00
#
_symmetry.space_group_name_H-M   'P 1'
#
loop_
_entity.id
_entity.type
_entity.pdbx_description
1 polymer ?
#
loop_
_entity_poly.entity_id
_entity_poly.type
_entity_poly.pdbx_seq_one_letter_code
_entity_poly.pdbx_strand_id
1 'polypeptide(L)'
;MEGRFHFGYCIRLAGPSQCGKTVTLVKLLKQKSNFFPWPPKRVMWVSDSPMRDETLENEVLTHYPDSQFFHEIPHNFEEMIEPYDFWVFDDMSAELKNNTAFTNIFTKTAHHCKCIMAYLTQNAYEPGKDATTRARNCAYQIFFRNKADVRWVRVLGQQLLSNTSQFARMFEYATRDPYTCLLVDNRATTPSNEQFIGDPFGQVPYFLVPHK
;
A
#
# COMPACT_ATOMS: atom_id res chain seq x y z
N MET A 1 10.06 13.24 -1.42
CA MET A 1 9.61 11.87 -0.99
C MET A 1 10.72 11.07 -0.32
N GLU A 2 11.93 11.62 -0.24
CA GLU A 2 13.10 10.92 0.27
C GLU A 2 12.88 10.35 1.69
N GLY A 3 13.19 9.06 1.85
CA GLY A 3 13.11 8.37 3.12
C GLY A 3 11.72 8.27 3.76
N ARG A 4 10.63 8.39 3.01
CA ARG A 4 9.27 8.47 3.59
C ARG A 4 8.74 7.16 4.13
N PHE A 5 9.04 6.03 3.47
CA PHE A 5 8.53 4.73 3.90
C PHE A 5 9.46 4.09 4.94
N HIS A 6 8.98 3.95 6.15
CA HIS A 6 9.75 3.43 7.27
C HIS A 6 9.39 1.98 7.59
N PHE A 7 10.36 1.23 8.09
CA PHE A 7 10.13 -0.12 8.60
C PHE A 7 9.19 -0.12 9.81
N GLY A 8 8.49 -1.23 10.00
CA GLY A 8 7.51 -1.39 11.06
C GLY A 8 6.13 -0.82 10.71
N TYR A 9 5.90 -0.38 9.47
CA TYR A 9 4.62 0.15 9.01
C TYR A 9 4.07 -0.64 7.82
N CYS A 10 2.74 -0.61 7.70
CA CYS A 10 2.05 -1.24 6.58
C CYS A 10 1.70 -0.22 5.49
N ILE A 11 1.73 -0.70 4.24
CA ILE A 11 1.35 0.03 3.04
C ILE A 11 0.11 -0.65 2.45
N ARG A 12 -0.90 0.12 2.12
CA ARG A 12 -2.08 -0.35 1.39
C ARG A 12 -2.18 0.34 0.05
N LEU A 13 -2.36 -0.46 -1.03
CA LEU A 13 -2.66 0.06 -2.36
C LEU A 13 -4.09 -0.36 -2.73
N ALA A 14 -4.96 0.59 -2.96
CA ALA A 14 -6.37 0.32 -3.24
C ALA A 14 -6.84 0.98 -4.53
N GLY A 15 -7.48 0.19 -5.39
CA GLY A 15 -8.02 0.65 -6.66
C GLY A 15 -8.42 -0.50 -7.58
N PRO A 16 -9.17 -0.25 -8.66
CA PRO A 16 -9.67 -1.29 -9.56
C PRO A 16 -8.53 -2.08 -10.22
N SER A 17 -8.87 -3.20 -10.84
CA SER A 17 -7.92 -3.93 -11.68
C SER A 17 -7.35 -3.01 -12.76
N GLN A 18 -6.09 -3.22 -13.13
CA GLN A 18 -5.38 -2.46 -14.17
C GLN A 18 -5.19 -0.95 -13.90
N CYS A 19 -5.42 -0.47 -12.67
CA CYS A 19 -5.16 0.93 -12.32
C CYS A 19 -3.69 1.25 -12.02
N GLY A 20 -2.80 0.25 -12.02
CA GLY A 20 -1.36 0.43 -11.84
C GLY A 20 -0.84 0.12 -10.42
N LYS A 21 -1.61 -0.56 -9.54
CA LYS A 21 -1.17 -0.90 -8.17
C LYS A 21 0.16 -1.65 -8.15
N THR A 22 0.22 -2.77 -8.83
CA THR A 22 1.39 -3.65 -8.88
C THR A 22 2.59 -2.93 -9.50
N VAL A 23 2.39 -2.23 -10.63
CA VAL A 23 3.43 -1.41 -11.29
C VAL A 23 3.96 -0.33 -10.35
N THR A 24 3.08 0.33 -9.58
CA THR A 24 3.47 1.36 -8.60
C THR A 24 4.31 0.77 -7.48
N LEU A 25 3.95 -0.43 -6.99
CA LEU A 25 4.72 -1.10 -5.94
C LEU A 25 6.11 -1.53 -6.44
N VAL A 26 6.19 -2.06 -7.66
CA VAL A 26 7.50 -2.37 -8.29
C VAL A 26 8.34 -1.12 -8.47
N LYS A 27 7.73 -0.01 -8.90
CA LYS A 27 8.44 1.28 -9.02
C LYS A 27 8.97 1.76 -7.66
N LEU A 28 8.19 1.60 -6.58
CA LEU A 28 8.62 1.89 -5.21
C LEU A 28 9.86 1.04 -4.84
N LEU A 29 9.83 -0.25 -5.11
CA LEU A 29 10.93 -1.17 -4.84
C LEU A 29 12.18 -0.85 -5.69
N LYS A 30 12.02 -0.54 -6.97
CA LYS A 30 13.14 -0.17 -7.87
C LYS A 30 13.86 1.10 -7.41
N GLN A 31 13.10 2.09 -7.00
CA GLN A 31 13.63 3.38 -6.54
C GLN A 31 13.86 3.41 -5.02
N LYS A 32 14.27 2.28 -4.47
CA LYS A 32 14.38 2.03 -3.02
C LYS A 32 15.13 3.12 -2.26
N SER A 33 16.23 3.65 -2.80
CA SER A 33 17.03 4.70 -2.18
C SER A 33 16.29 6.05 -2.06
N ASN A 34 15.28 6.28 -2.92
CA ASN A 34 14.51 7.52 -2.89
C ASN A 34 13.38 7.46 -1.85
N PHE A 35 12.88 6.26 -1.56
CA PHE A 35 11.66 6.11 -0.78
C PHE A 35 11.89 5.57 0.62
N PHE A 36 12.97 4.81 0.85
CA PHE A 36 13.27 4.20 2.14
C PHE A 36 14.52 4.83 2.75
N PRO A 37 14.49 5.20 4.06
CA PRO A 37 15.70 5.63 4.76
C PRO A 37 16.74 4.50 4.81
N TRP A 38 16.27 3.26 4.92
CA TRP A 38 17.06 2.04 4.78
C TRP A 38 16.35 1.14 3.76
N PRO A 39 16.94 0.93 2.57
CA PRO A 39 16.32 0.09 1.54
C PRO A 39 16.13 -1.34 2.02
N PRO A 40 14.98 -1.98 1.71
CA PRO A 40 14.77 -3.39 1.98
C PRO A 40 15.83 -4.23 1.24
N LYS A 41 16.13 -5.40 1.79
CA LYS A 41 17.13 -6.32 1.23
C LYS A 41 16.49 -7.49 0.50
N ARG A 42 15.39 -8.03 1.06
CA ARG A 42 14.67 -9.18 0.53
C ARG A 42 13.18 -8.90 0.46
N VAL A 43 12.56 -9.35 -0.61
CA VAL A 43 11.11 -9.24 -0.82
C VAL A 43 10.49 -10.62 -0.82
N MET A 44 9.42 -10.81 -0.05
CA MET A 44 8.51 -11.94 -0.20
C MET A 44 7.24 -11.44 -0.89
N TRP A 45 6.89 -12.06 -2.00
CA TRP A 45 5.71 -11.72 -2.78
C TRP A 45 4.73 -12.88 -2.82
N VAL A 46 3.53 -12.67 -2.32
CA VAL A 46 2.44 -13.64 -2.36
C VAL A 46 1.35 -13.11 -3.28
N SER A 47 0.94 -13.90 -4.25
CA SER A 47 -0.12 -13.53 -5.19
C SER A 47 -0.95 -14.73 -5.58
N ASP A 48 -2.27 -14.62 -5.49
CA ASP A 48 -3.24 -15.65 -5.91
C ASP A 48 -3.40 -15.72 -7.44
N SER A 49 -2.78 -14.83 -8.19
CA SER A 49 -2.90 -14.81 -9.65
C SER A 49 -2.25 -16.03 -10.29
N PRO A 50 -3.01 -16.89 -11.00
CA PRO A 50 -2.45 -18.02 -11.76
C PRO A 50 -1.57 -17.58 -12.93
N MET A 51 -1.72 -16.34 -13.36
CA MET A 51 -0.90 -15.72 -14.40
C MET A 51 0.12 -14.80 -13.74
N ARG A 52 1.20 -15.37 -13.23
CA ARG A 52 2.37 -14.58 -12.84
C ARG A 52 2.85 -13.79 -14.06
N ASP A 53 2.96 -12.49 -13.88
CA ASP A 53 3.68 -11.67 -14.83
C ASP A 53 5.18 -11.93 -14.61
N GLU A 54 5.76 -12.85 -15.41
CA GLU A 54 7.19 -13.17 -15.35
C GLU A 54 8.06 -11.92 -15.55
N THR A 55 7.57 -10.94 -16.29
CA THR A 55 8.26 -9.66 -16.47
C THR A 55 8.38 -8.92 -15.15
N LEU A 56 7.30 -8.91 -14.37
CA LEU A 56 7.26 -8.26 -13.06
C LEU A 56 8.16 -8.97 -12.06
N GLU A 57 8.11 -10.31 -12.01
CA GLU A 57 8.97 -11.13 -11.17
C GLU A 57 10.45 -10.89 -11.48
N ASN A 58 10.81 -10.94 -12.77
CA ASN A 58 12.17 -10.67 -13.22
C ASN A 58 12.65 -9.25 -12.87
N GLU A 59 11.74 -8.28 -12.92
CA GLU A 59 12.03 -6.91 -12.56
C GLU A 59 12.33 -6.76 -11.05
N VAL A 60 11.57 -7.45 -10.20
CA VAL A 60 11.85 -7.50 -8.76
C VAL A 60 13.15 -8.25 -8.49
N LEU A 61 13.36 -9.43 -9.08
CA LEU A 61 14.58 -10.23 -8.89
C LEU A 61 15.85 -9.52 -9.35
N THR A 62 15.76 -8.67 -10.36
CA THR A 62 16.90 -7.83 -10.80
C THR A 62 17.42 -6.93 -9.69
N HIS A 63 16.52 -6.41 -8.83
CA HIS A 63 16.89 -5.50 -7.73
C HIS A 63 17.02 -6.20 -6.37
N TYR A 64 16.41 -7.38 -6.25
CA TYR A 64 16.31 -8.18 -5.02
C TYR A 64 16.47 -9.67 -5.36
N PRO A 65 17.69 -10.14 -5.67
CA PRO A 65 17.94 -11.49 -6.18
C PRO A 65 17.55 -12.62 -5.21
N ASP A 66 17.58 -12.35 -3.91
CA ASP A 66 17.22 -13.32 -2.86
C ASP A 66 15.72 -13.31 -2.52
N SER A 67 14.89 -12.68 -3.35
CA SER A 67 13.44 -12.62 -3.14
C SER A 67 12.75 -13.91 -3.54
N GLN A 68 11.60 -14.19 -2.93
CA GLN A 68 10.78 -15.36 -3.21
C GLN A 68 9.33 -14.98 -3.53
N PHE A 69 8.73 -15.77 -4.41
CA PHE A 69 7.36 -15.59 -4.88
C PHE A 69 6.53 -16.85 -4.56
N PHE A 70 5.36 -16.65 -4.00
CA PHE A 70 4.46 -17.71 -3.58
C PHE A 70 3.07 -17.48 -4.19
N HIS A 71 2.36 -18.57 -4.51
CA HIS A 71 0.98 -18.51 -5.00
C HIS A 71 -0.05 -18.51 -3.86
N GLU A 72 0.33 -18.94 -2.68
CA GLU A 72 -0.48 -18.95 -1.48
C GLU A 72 0.34 -18.50 -0.28
N ILE A 73 -0.33 -18.10 0.79
CA ILE A 73 0.36 -17.74 2.03
C ILE A 73 1.02 -18.99 2.60
N PRO A 74 2.35 -19.01 2.75
CA PRO A 74 3.03 -20.18 3.34
C PRO A 74 2.50 -20.46 4.74
N HIS A 75 2.27 -21.75 5.07
CA HIS A 75 1.75 -22.16 6.38
C HIS A 75 2.62 -21.69 7.56
N ASN A 76 3.93 -21.61 7.33
CA ASN A 76 4.93 -21.17 8.31
C ASN A 76 5.38 -19.72 8.09
N PHE A 77 4.55 -18.87 7.48
CA PHE A 77 4.94 -17.50 7.13
C PHE A 77 5.41 -16.67 8.33
N GLU A 78 4.91 -16.93 9.53
CA GLU A 78 5.35 -16.23 10.75
C GLU A 78 6.83 -16.52 11.08
N GLU A 79 7.30 -17.73 10.78
CA GLU A 79 8.70 -18.13 10.95
C GLU A 79 9.60 -17.54 9.84
N MET A 80 9.00 -17.19 8.70
CA MET A 80 9.71 -16.63 7.55
C MET A 80 9.89 -15.12 7.63
N ILE A 81 9.37 -14.44 8.65
CA ILE A 81 9.40 -12.97 8.72
C ILE A 81 10.83 -12.44 8.84
N GLU A 82 11.68 -13.06 9.62
CA GLU A 82 13.06 -12.58 9.83
C GLU A 82 13.91 -12.49 8.56
N PRO A 83 13.87 -13.45 7.62
CA PRO A 83 14.68 -13.35 6.41
C PRO A 83 14.16 -12.32 5.40
N TYR A 84 12.91 -11.87 5.50
CA TYR A 84 12.32 -10.92 4.57
C TYR A 84 11.91 -9.64 5.29
N ASP A 85 12.45 -8.52 4.84
CA ASP A 85 12.14 -7.21 5.40
C ASP A 85 11.04 -6.44 4.63
N PHE A 86 10.62 -6.95 3.46
CA PHE A 86 9.49 -6.43 2.70
C PHE A 86 8.56 -7.55 2.22
N TRP A 87 7.30 -7.47 2.63
CA TRP A 87 6.28 -8.46 2.30
C TRP A 87 5.20 -7.85 1.41
N VAL A 88 4.84 -8.55 0.36
CA VAL A 88 3.78 -8.15 -0.57
C VAL A 88 2.68 -9.21 -0.60
N PHE A 89 1.43 -8.78 -0.46
CA PHE A 89 0.24 -9.59 -0.64
C PHE A 89 -0.58 -8.97 -1.78
N ASP A 90 -0.51 -9.57 -2.96
CA ASP A 90 -1.14 -9.05 -4.15
C ASP A 90 -2.38 -9.87 -4.51
N ASP A 91 -3.53 -9.21 -4.58
CA ASP A 91 -4.85 -9.75 -4.94
C ASP A 91 -5.35 -10.92 -4.05
N MET A 92 -4.91 -10.97 -2.79
CA MET A 92 -5.22 -12.01 -1.81
C MET A 92 -6.53 -11.73 -1.03
N SER A 93 -7.49 -11.02 -1.63
CA SER A 93 -8.68 -10.54 -0.91
C SER A 93 -9.58 -11.65 -0.38
N ALA A 94 -9.64 -12.81 -1.04
CA ALA A 94 -10.44 -13.95 -0.63
C ALA A 94 -9.86 -14.62 0.62
N GLU A 95 -8.56 -14.91 0.62
CA GLU A 95 -7.81 -15.57 1.69
C GLU A 95 -7.70 -14.68 2.92
N LEU A 96 -7.66 -13.37 2.70
CA LEU A 96 -7.53 -12.38 3.77
C LEU A 96 -8.86 -12.04 4.44
N LYS A 97 -9.98 -12.40 3.81
CA LYS A 97 -11.31 -12.11 4.36
C LYS A 97 -11.53 -12.93 5.63
N ASN A 98 -11.82 -12.22 6.73
CA ASN A 98 -12.05 -12.83 8.05
C ASN A 98 -10.88 -13.67 8.60
N ASN A 99 -9.67 -13.39 8.16
CA ASN A 99 -8.47 -14.01 8.68
C ASN A 99 -7.85 -13.16 9.78
N THR A 100 -8.15 -13.53 11.05
CA THR A 100 -7.66 -12.81 12.22
C THR A 100 -6.15 -12.97 12.42
N ALA A 101 -5.59 -14.15 12.09
CA ALA A 101 -4.15 -14.38 12.17
C ALA A 101 -3.41 -13.41 11.22
N PHE A 102 -3.89 -13.30 9.99
CA PHE A 102 -3.35 -12.35 9.03
C PHE A 102 -3.52 -10.89 9.48
N THR A 103 -4.66 -10.55 10.06
CA THR A 103 -4.88 -9.18 10.60
C THR A 103 -3.87 -8.85 11.71
N ASN A 104 -3.50 -9.82 12.55
CA ASN A 104 -2.47 -9.66 13.56
C ASN A 104 -1.09 -9.34 13.00
N ILE A 105 -0.76 -9.84 11.79
CA ILE A 105 0.50 -9.51 11.11
C ILE A 105 0.56 -8.00 10.84
N PHE A 106 -0.49 -7.43 10.30
CA PHE A 106 -0.55 -5.99 10.00
C PHE A 106 -0.62 -5.10 11.25
N THR A 107 -1.13 -5.61 12.34
CA THR A 107 -1.34 -4.81 13.56
C THR A 107 -0.21 -4.93 14.57
N LYS A 108 0.47 -6.08 14.60
CA LYS A 108 1.50 -6.40 15.60
C LYS A 108 2.83 -6.76 14.99
N THR A 109 2.85 -7.76 14.11
CA THR A 109 4.08 -8.39 13.64
C THR A 109 4.92 -7.43 12.81
N ALA A 110 4.33 -6.67 11.89
CA ALA A 110 5.05 -5.67 11.09
C ALA A 110 5.83 -4.70 11.98
N HIS A 111 5.19 -4.24 13.05
CA HIS A 111 5.80 -3.29 13.98
C HIS A 111 6.93 -3.92 14.82
N HIS A 112 6.69 -5.13 15.35
CA HIS A 112 7.66 -5.82 16.21
C HIS A 112 8.88 -6.32 15.44
N CYS A 113 8.67 -6.87 14.25
CA CYS A 113 9.74 -7.44 13.41
C CYS A 113 10.43 -6.38 12.54
N LYS A 114 10.01 -5.11 12.61
CA LYS A 114 10.57 -4.03 11.81
C LYS A 114 10.61 -4.36 10.31
N CYS A 115 9.56 -4.99 9.80
CA CYS A 115 9.39 -5.26 8.37
C CYS A 115 8.34 -4.30 7.78
N ILE A 116 8.29 -4.19 6.47
CA ILE A 116 7.25 -3.47 5.74
C ILE A 116 6.30 -4.50 5.16
N MET A 117 5.02 -4.30 5.35
CA MET A 117 3.98 -5.14 4.75
C MET A 117 3.13 -4.31 3.81
N ALA A 118 3.10 -4.70 2.55
CA ALA A 118 2.26 -4.09 1.54
C ALA A 118 1.14 -5.04 1.13
N TYR A 119 -0.10 -4.56 1.07
CA TYR A 119 -1.16 -5.34 0.47
C TYR A 119 -1.94 -4.54 -0.58
N LEU A 120 -2.26 -5.23 -1.67
CA LEU A 120 -2.99 -4.68 -2.79
C LEU A 120 -4.43 -5.17 -2.75
N THR A 121 -5.36 -4.27 -2.90
CA THR A 121 -6.79 -4.59 -2.90
C THR A 121 -7.51 -3.86 -4.03
N GLN A 122 -8.55 -4.51 -4.56
CA GLN A 122 -9.38 -3.90 -5.60
C GLN A 122 -10.34 -2.85 -5.03
N ASN A 123 -10.70 -2.98 -3.74
CA ASN A 123 -11.66 -2.11 -3.09
C ASN A 123 -11.01 -1.23 -2.03
N ALA A 124 -11.20 0.07 -2.13
CA ALA A 124 -10.76 1.00 -1.08
C ALA A 124 -11.59 0.86 0.21
N TYR A 125 -12.82 0.37 0.10
CA TYR A 125 -13.66 0.00 1.23
C TYR A 125 -13.96 -1.49 1.20
N GLU A 126 -13.39 -2.23 2.15
CA GLU A 126 -13.64 -3.66 2.33
C GLU A 126 -14.55 -3.84 3.54
N PRO A 127 -15.71 -4.53 3.39
CA PRO A 127 -16.60 -4.79 4.50
C PRO A 127 -15.99 -5.84 5.45
N GLY A 128 -16.25 -5.69 6.74
CA GLY A 128 -15.83 -6.62 7.77
C GLY A 128 -14.87 -6.00 8.79
N LYS A 129 -14.88 -6.57 10.00
CA LYS A 129 -14.09 -6.08 11.15
C LYS A 129 -12.58 -6.18 10.86
N ASP A 130 -12.13 -7.32 10.36
CA ASP A 130 -10.71 -7.57 10.10
C ASP A 130 -10.18 -6.68 8.98
N ALA A 131 -10.92 -6.54 7.88
CA ALA A 131 -10.55 -5.67 6.78
C ALA A 131 -10.47 -4.20 7.22
N THR A 132 -11.45 -3.73 7.98
CA THR A 132 -11.45 -2.37 8.55
C THR A 132 -10.27 -2.18 9.50
N THR A 133 -9.96 -3.17 10.33
CA THR A 133 -8.83 -3.13 11.26
C THR A 133 -7.50 -3.05 10.50
N ARG A 134 -7.29 -3.89 9.48
CA ARG A 134 -6.09 -3.81 8.62
C ARG A 134 -5.94 -2.43 7.98
N ALA A 135 -7.00 -1.95 7.32
CA ALA A 135 -6.98 -0.67 6.64
C ALA A 135 -6.63 0.50 7.57
N ARG A 136 -7.17 0.51 8.79
CA ARG A 136 -6.87 1.56 9.79
C ARG A 136 -5.46 1.50 10.35
N ASN A 137 -4.85 0.30 10.38
CA ASN A 137 -3.48 0.13 10.86
C ASN A 137 -2.42 0.35 9.76
N CYS A 138 -2.82 0.55 8.49
CA CYS A 138 -1.89 0.93 7.45
C CYS A 138 -1.53 2.42 7.58
N ALA A 139 -0.27 2.67 7.92
CA ALA A 139 0.25 4.02 8.02
C ALA A 139 0.26 4.73 6.66
N TYR A 140 0.54 3.96 5.60
CA TYR A 140 0.57 4.49 4.24
C TYR A 140 -0.56 3.90 3.44
N GLN A 141 -1.42 4.76 2.88
CA GLN A 141 -2.53 4.35 2.04
C GLN A 141 -2.43 5.04 0.68
N ILE A 142 -2.38 4.24 -0.37
CA ILE A 142 -2.25 4.70 -1.76
C ILE A 142 -3.55 4.38 -2.48
N PHE A 143 -4.22 5.41 -2.95
CA PHE A 143 -5.53 5.30 -3.58
C PHE A 143 -5.49 5.67 -5.05
N PHE A 144 -5.98 4.77 -5.88
CA PHE A 144 -6.19 5.00 -7.32
C PHE A 144 -7.66 5.30 -7.60
N ARG A 145 -7.91 6.02 -8.69
CA ARG A 145 -9.26 6.38 -9.10
C ARG A 145 -10.05 5.14 -9.54
N ASN A 146 -11.24 4.97 -8.98
CA ASN A 146 -12.24 4.04 -9.46
C ASN A 146 -13.41 4.81 -10.06
N LYS A 147 -13.54 4.79 -11.39
CA LYS A 147 -14.65 5.47 -12.10
C LYS A 147 -15.99 4.79 -11.91
N ALA A 148 -16.01 3.50 -11.57
CA ALA A 148 -17.24 2.72 -11.37
C ALA A 148 -17.84 2.92 -9.97
N ASP A 149 -17.03 3.30 -8.98
CA ASP A 149 -17.50 3.53 -7.62
C ASP A 149 -16.79 4.72 -6.99
N VAL A 150 -17.50 5.81 -6.87
CA VAL A 150 -17.02 7.05 -6.22
C VAL A 150 -17.51 7.21 -4.78
N ARG A 151 -18.36 6.30 -4.29
CA ARG A 151 -18.98 6.43 -2.95
C ARG A 151 -17.94 6.28 -1.83
N TRP A 152 -16.97 5.43 -2.02
CA TRP A 152 -15.92 5.20 -1.05
C TRP A 152 -15.08 6.45 -0.76
N VAL A 153 -14.94 7.37 -1.72
CA VAL A 153 -14.23 8.65 -1.54
C VAL A 153 -14.87 9.48 -0.42
N ARG A 154 -16.21 9.46 -0.33
CA ARG A 154 -16.93 10.16 0.76
C ARG A 154 -16.68 9.49 2.11
N VAL A 155 -16.69 8.15 2.16
CA VAL A 155 -16.42 7.40 3.39
C VAL A 155 -15.01 7.67 3.89
N LEU A 156 -14.01 7.63 3.02
CA LEU A 156 -12.64 7.98 3.38
C LEU A 156 -12.51 9.45 3.80
N GLY A 157 -13.17 10.35 3.09
CA GLY A 157 -13.18 11.76 3.45
C GLY A 157 -13.69 12.00 4.86
N GLN A 158 -14.73 11.29 5.29
CA GLN A 158 -15.24 11.34 6.68
C GLN A 158 -14.24 10.78 7.70
N GLN A 159 -13.43 9.82 7.31
CA GLN A 159 -12.43 9.20 8.21
C GLN A 159 -11.14 10.03 8.33
N LEU A 160 -10.74 10.69 7.26
CA LEU A 160 -9.44 11.35 7.14
C LEU A 160 -9.50 12.87 7.32
N LEU A 161 -10.64 13.48 6.97
CA LEU A 161 -10.87 14.92 7.11
C LEU A 161 -12.30 15.18 7.61
N SER A 162 -12.46 16.24 8.39
CA SER A 162 -13.80 16.71 8.77
C SER A 162 -14.61 17.22 7.58
N ASN A 163 -13.95 17.68 6.52
CA ASN A 163 -14.57 18.20 5.29
C ASN A 163 -14.45 17.20 4.13
N THR A 164 -15.50 16.40 3.96
CA THR A 164 -15.59 15.36 2.92
C THR A 164 -15.47 15.92 1.50
N SER A 165 -16.06 17.09 1.25
CA SER A 165 -16.02 17.73 -0.08
C SER A 165 -14.62 18.18 -0.44
N GLN A 166 -13.85 18.61 0.53
CA GLN A 166 -12.45 18.98 0.34
C GLN A 166 -11.60 17.75 0.00
N PHE A 167 -11.76 16.67 0.76
CA PHE A 167 -11.08 15.41 0.44
C PHE A 167 -11.40 14.93 -0.98
N ALA A 168 -12.66 14.96 -1.38
CA ALA A 168 -13.08 14.55 -2.72
C ALA A 168 -12.37 15.37 -3.82
N ARG A 169 -12.29 16.69 -3.66
CA ARG A 169 -11.57 17.56 -4.62
C ARG A 169 -10.07 17.27 -4.66
N MET A 170 -9.44 17.06 -3.50
CA MET A 170 -8.02 16.70 -3.41
C MET A 170 -7.75 15.37 -4.10
N PHE A 171 -8.60 14.37 -3.83
CA PHE A 171 -8.51 13.05 -4.45
C PHE A 171 -8.69 13.12 -5.97
N GLU A 172 -9.71 13.84 -6.44
CA GLU A 172 -9.97 14.03 -7.87
C GLU A 172 -8.79 14.69 -8.57
N TYR A 173 -8.21 15.71 -7.96
CA TYR A 173 -7.04 16.41 -8.48
C TYR A 173 -5.81 15.47 -8.55
N ALA A 174 -5.53 14.72 -7.48
CA ALA A 174 -4.39 13.80 -7.40
C ALA A 174 -4.48 12.63 -8.38
N THR A 175 -5.69 12.24 -8.75
CA THR A 175 -5.96 11.06 -9.59
C THR A 175 -6.56 11.41 -10.95
N ARG A 176 -6.37 12.66 -11.43
CA ARG A 176 -6.95 13.12 -12.69
C ARG A 176 -6.37 12.44 -13.92
N ASP A 177 -5.06 12.18 -13.88
CA ASP A 177 -4.35 11.54 -14.98
C ASP A 177 -4.33 10.01 -14.81
N PRO A 178 -4.24 9.24 -15.91
CA PRO A 178 -4.13 7.79 -15.83
C PRO A 178 -2.94 7.35 -14.96
N TYR A 179 -3.15 6.31 -14.13
CA TYR A 179 -2.14 5.70 -13.27
C TYR A 179 -1.58 6.60 -12.15
N THR A 180 -2.09 7.83 -12.00
CA THR A 180 -1.76 8.66 -10.85
C THR A 180 -2.55 8.24 -9.62
N CYS A 181 -2.03 8.57 -8.43
CA CYS A 181 -2.63 8.15 -7.18
C CYS A 181 -2.49 9.22 -6.09
N LEU A 182 -3.28 9.09 -5.04
CA LEU A 182 -3.15 9.85 -3.81
C LEU A 182 -2.50 8.95 -2.74
N LEU A 183 -1.37 9.38 -2.22
CA LEU A 183 -0.79 8.79 -1.00
C LEU A 183 -1.28 9.58 0.22
N VAL A 184 -1.77 8.84 1.21
CA VAL A 184 -2.11 9.36 2.54
C VAL A 184 -1.13 8.77 3.55
N ASP A 185 -0.38 9.63 4.21
CA ASP A 185 0.57 9.27 5.26
C ASP A 185 -0.07 9.54 6.63
N ASN A 186 -0.53 8.47 7.27
CA ASN A 186 -1.26 8.51 8.55
C ASN A 186 -0.36 8.30 9.78
N ARG A 187 0.96 8.36 9.63
CA ARG A 187 1.84 8.26 10.79
C ARG A 187 1.61 9.42 11.74
N ALA A 188 1.64 9.15 13.04
CA ALA A 188 1.49 10.18 14.07
C ALA A 188 2.56 11.29 14.00
N THR A 189 3.71 10.98 13.39
CA THR A 189 4.83 11.92 13.23
C THR A 189 4.74 12.77 11.97
N THR A 190 3.80 12.48 11.06
CA THR A 190 3.65 13.24 9.81
C THR A 190 2.93 14.55 10.07
N PRO A 191 3.50 15.70 9.69
CA PRO A 191 2.81 16.98 9.78
C PRO A 191 1.53 17.00 8.94
N SER A 192 0.47 17.65 9.43
CA SER A 192 -0.83 17.68 8.75
C SER A 192 -0.79 18.26 7.34
N ASN A 193 0.13 19.16 7.07
CA ASN A 193 0.34 19.73 5.72
C ASN A 193 1.13 18.82 4.78
N GLU A 194 1.66 17.72 5.26
CA GLU A 194 2.38 16.70 4.49
C GLU A 194 1.64 15.35 4.40
N GLN A 195 0.45 15.27 4.98
CA GLN A 195 -0.34 14.04 5.05
C GLN A 195 -0.81 13.54 3.68
N PHE A 196 -1.18 14.45 2.79
CA PHE A 196 -1.77 14.11 1.49
C PHE A 196 -0.80 14.47 0.37
N ILE A 197 -0.41 13.47 -0.44
CA ILE A 197 0.59 13.64 -1.48
C ILE A 197 0.02 13.15 -2.81
N GLY A 198 -0.08 14.07 -3.77
CA GLY A 198 -0.46 13.75 -5.14
C GLY A 198 0.74 13.33 -5.96
N ASP A 199 0.53 12.38 -6.84
CA ASP A 199 1.55 11.77 -7.72
C ASP A 199 2.86 11.42 -7.00
N PRO A 200 2.80 10.64 -5.88
CA PRO A 200 3.96 10.40 -5.02
C PRO A 200 5.11 9.68 -5.73
N PHE A 201 4.83 9.01 -6.84
CA PHE A 201 5.78 8.23 -7.63
C PHE A 201 6.08 8.87 -9.00
N GLY A 202 5.55 10.04 -9.26
CA GLY A 202 5.79 10.83 -10.46
C GLY A 202 7.12 11.59 -10.43
N GLN A 203 7.32 12.43 -11.44
CA GLN A 203 8.53 13.26 -11.53
C GLN A 203 8.56 14.35 -10.45
N VAL A 204 7.40 14.92 -10.15
CA VAL A 204 7.26 16.03 -9.18
C VAL A 204 6.09 15.74 -8.25
N PRO A 205 6.30 15.03 -7.15
CA PRO A 205 5.28 14.86 -6.12
C PRO A 205 4.95 16.20 -5.45
N TYR A 206 3.68 16.38 -5.05
CA TYR A 206 3.21 17.62 -4.44
C TYR A 206 2.30 17.35 -3.24
N PHE A 207 2.34 18.28 -2.28
CA PHE A 207 1.46 18.21 -1.11
C PHE A 207 0.11 18.86 -1.38
N LEU A 208 -0.94 18.23 -0.90
CA LEU A 208 -2.31 18.72 -0.91
C LEU A 208 -2.69 19.12 0.51
N VAL A 209 -2.73 20.42 0.76
CA VAL A 209 -2.97 20.95 2.10
C VAL A 209 -4.46 21.26 2.26
N PRO A 210 -5.14 20.64 3.22
CA PRO A 210 -6.51 21.00 3.55
C PRO A 210 -6.60 22.43 4.05
N HIS A 211 -7.50 23.23 3.49
CA HIS A 211 -7.83 24.55 4.04
C HIS A 211 -8.65 24.39 5.32
N LYS A 212 -8.31 25.18 6.32
CA LYS A 212 -9.07 25.26 7.59
C LYS A 212 -10.43 25.92 7.37
#